data_a245412ca0fb85464ec803548f2f123c
#
_entry.id   a245412ca0fb85464ec803548f2f123c
#
_cell.length_a   1.000
_cell.length_b   1.000
_cell.length_c   1.000
_cell.angle_alpha   90.00
_cell.angle_beta   90.00
_cell.angle_gamma   90.00
#
_symmetry.space_group_name_H-M   'P 1'
#
loop_
_entity.id
_entity.type
_entity.pdbx_description
1 polymer ?
#
loop_
_entity_poly.entity_id
_entity_poly.type
_entity_poly.pdbx_seq_one_letter_code
_entity_poly.pdbx_strand_id
1 'polypeptide(L)'
;MVGGGYGGATAAKYVRLFSDHGIDVTLVEPNAAFVSCPLSNLVLQGSKTIADLTTPYANLQSRHGVKVVKDMVATIDPEKRVVKLASGGELPYDRLILSPGIDFMWETLPGMAKDGAKDKVLHAWKAGAQTVALRQQLEAMPDGGVYALSIPLAPYR
;
A
#
# COMPACT_ATOMS: atom_id res chain seq x y z
N MET A 1 -1.05 -8.13 13.26
CA MET A 1 -0.70 -8.20 11.82
C MET A 1 -0.06 -6.90 11.39
N VAL A 2 0.95 -6.95 10.54
CA VAL A 2 1.66 -5.77 10.03
C VAL A 2 1.37 -5.63 8.54
N GLY A 3 0.86 -4.46 8.14
CA GLY A 3 0.49 -4.11 6.77
C GLY A 3 -0.96 -4.46 6.41
N GLY A 4 -1.71 -3.46 5.94
CA GLY A 4 -3.14 -3.52 5.62
C GLY A 4 -3.45 -3.69 4.13
N GLY A 5 -2.48 -4.13 3.33
CA GLY A 5 -2.68 -4.46 1.92
C GLY A 5 -3.54 -5.73 1.71
N TYR A 6 -3.54 -6.25 0.49
CA TYR A 6 -4.30 -7.46 0.15
C TYR A 6 -4.05 -8.63 1.12
N GLY A 7 -2.78 -8.94 1.43
CA GLY A 7 -2.43 -10.04 2.31
C GLY A 7 -2.90 -9.83 3.73
N GLY A 8 -2.50 -8.72 4.37
CA GLY A 8 -2.78 -8.49 5.78
C GLY A 8 -4.24 -8.20 6.08
N ALA A 9 -4.92 -7.38 5.27
CA ALA A 9 -6.35 -7.11 5.46
C ALA A 9 -7.20 -8.38 5.26
N THR A 10 -6.88 -9.20 4.25
CA THR A 10 -7.53 -10.49 4.01
C THR A 10 -7.27 -11.44 5.18
N ALA A 11 -6.01 -11.60 5.60
CA ALA A 11 -5.67 -12.46 6.73
C ALA A 11 -6.37 -12.00 8.02
N ALA A 12 -6.42 -10.69 8.30
CA ALA A 12 -7.11 -10.14 9.45
C ALA A 12 -8.60 -10.52 9.48
N LYS A 13 -9.28 -10.36 8.33
CA LYS A 13 -10.68 -10.74 8.17
C LYS A 13 -10.89 -12.24 8.41
N TYR A 14 -10.13 -13.09 7.74
CA TYR A 14 -10.37 -14.53 7.76
C TYR A 14 -9.94 -15.19 9.06
N VAL A 15 -8.91 -14.70 9.76
CA VAL A 15 -8.58 -15.17 11.12
C VAL A 15 -9.76 -14.93 12.06
N ARG A 16 -10.40 -13.75 11.99
CA ARG A 16 -11.60 -13.46 12.79
C ARG A 16 -12.77 -14.40 12.43
N LEU A 17 -13.04 -14.54 11.13
CA LEU A 17 -14.15 -15.38 10.66
C LEU A 17 -13.97 -16.87 10.98
N PHE A 18 -12.80 -17.44 10.70
CA PHE A 18 -12.55 -18.88 10.89
C PHE A 18 -12.41 -19.28 12.35
N SER A 19 -12.09 -18.34 13.23
CA SER A 19 -12.04 -18.58 14.67
C SER A 19 -13.38 -18.27 15.38
N ASP A 20 -14.45 -18.02 14.62
CA ASP A 20 -15.73 -17.56 15.18
C ASP A 20 -15.53 -16.39 16.16
N HIS A 21 -14.70 -15.43 15.74
CA HIS A 21 -14.28 -14.28 16.53
C HIS A 21 -13.51 -14.59 17.84
N GLY A 22 -13.05 -15.82 18.02
CA GLY A 22 -12.31 -16.25 19.22
C GLY A 22 -10.86 -15.78 19.28
N ILE A 23 -10.27 -15.28 18.17
CA ILE A 23 -8.89 -14.78 18.13
C ILE A 23 -8.92 -13.26 17.99
N ASP A 24 -8.27 -12.56 18.90
CA ASP A 24 -8.11 -11.11 18.80
C ASP A 24 -7.07 -10.74 17.74
N VAL A 25 -7.47 -9.84 16.84
CA VAL A 25 -6.62 -9.40 15.74
C VAL A 25 -6.40 -7.90 15.81
N THR A 26 -5.12 -7.52 15.91
CA THR A 26 -4.66 -6.13 15.73
C THR A 26 -3.94 -5.99 14.40
N LEU A 27 -4.38 -5.07 13.56
CA LEU A 27 -3.78 -4.68 12.29
C LEU A 27 -3.06 -3.35 12.46
N VAL A 28 -1.75 -3.31 12.24
CA VAL A 28 -0.95 -2.08 12.22
C VAL A 28 -0.77 -1.65 10.77
N GLU A 29 -1.23 -0.45 10.45
CA GLU A 29 -1.18 0.12 9.10
C GLU A 29 -1.09 1.65 9.18
N PRO A 30 -0.09 2.30 8.57
CA PRO A 30 0.06 3.76 8.63
C PRO A 30 -1.00 4.51 7.83
N ASN A 31 -1.56 3.92 6.78
CA ASN A 31 -2.54 4.55 5.93
C ASN A 31 -3.96 4.41 6.51
N ALA A 32 -4.79 5.41 6.27
CA ALA A 32 -6.19 5.40 6.73
C ALA A 32 -7.09 4.45 5.94
N ALA A 33 -6.68 4.08 4.73
CA ALA A 33 -7.43 3.24 3.82
C ALA A 33 -6.49 2.43 2.92
N PHE A 34 -6.97 1.30 2.46
CA PHE A 34 -6.33 0.51 1.43
C PHE A 34 -6.61 1.10 0.05
N VAL A 35 -5.58 1.18 -0.81
CA VAL A 35 -5.71 1.57 -2.21
C VAL A 35 -5.23 0.42 -3.10
N SER A 36 -6.08 0.00 -4.03
CA SER A 36 -5.80 -1.14 -4.92
C SER A 36 -4.83 -0.76 -6.04
N CYS A 37 -3.53 -1.03 -5.86
CA CYS A 37 -2.52 -0.74 -6.88
C CYS A 37 -2.70 -1.49 -8.20
N PRO A 38 -3.11 -2.77 -8.27
CA PRO A 38 -3.32 -3.46 -9.55
C PRO A 38 -4.38 -2.82 -10.45
N LEU A 39 -5.25 -1.98 -9.91
CA LEU A 39 -6.29 -1.28 -10.67
C LEU A 39 -5.87 0.14 -11.11
N SER A 40 -4.63 0.56 -10.85
CA SER A 40 -4.13 1.90 -11.18
C SER A 40 -4.20 2.22 -12.68
N ASN A 41 -4.05 1.22 -13.54
CA ASN A 41 -4.20 1.35 -14.99
C ASN A 41 -5.60 1.81 -15.42
N LEU A 42 -6.64 1.49 -14.64
CA LEU A 42 -8.01 1.96 -14.90
C LEU A 42 -8.17 3.46 -14.60
N VAL A 43 -7.33 4.00 -13.70
CA VAL A 43 -7.26 5.45 -13.46
C VAL A 43 -6.56 6.13 -14.63
N LEU A 44 -5.45 5.57 -15.14
CA LEU A 44 -4.79 6.09 -16.35
C LEU A 44 -5.72 6.12 -17.55
N GLN A 45 -6.49 5.05 -17.74
CA GLN A 45 -7.49 4.94 -18.80
C GLN A 45 -8.66 5.91 -18.61
N GLY A 46 -8.92 6.41 -17.39
CA GLY A 46 -10.01 7.32 -17.07
C GLY A 46 -11.36 6.63 -16.79
N SER A 47 -11.38 5.29 -16.71
CA SER A 47 -12.62 4.56 -16.37
C SER A 47 -12.88 4.48 -14.86
N LYS A 48 -11.87 4.80 -14.02
CA LYS A 48 -11.98 4.86 -12.56
C LYS A 48 -11.22 6.04 -11.99
N THR A 49 -11.60 6.42 -10.79
CA THR A 49 -10.89 7.40 -9.96
C THR A 49 -10.09 6.70 -8.85
N ILE A 50 -9.20 7.41 -8.18
CA ILE A 50 -8.50 6.88 -6.98
C ILE A 50 -9.53 6.53 -5.87
N ALA A 51 -10.61 7.30 -5.76
CA ALA A 51 -11.68 7.02 -4.79
C ALA A 51 -12.31 5.63 -5.02
N ASP A 52 -12.54 5.24 -6.29
CA ASP A 52 -13.08 3.92 -6.64
C ASP A 52 -12.13 2.76 -6.27
N LEU A 53 -10.83 3.05 -6.14
CA LEU A 53 -9.79 2.08 -5.77
C LEU A 53 -9.53 2.06 -4.26
N THR A 54 -10.16 2.95 -3.50
CA THR A 54 -9.89 3.17 -2.08
C THR A 54 -10.93 2.47 -1.22
N THR A 55 -10.48 1.65 -0.26
CA THR A 55 -11.36 0.94 0.67
C THR A 55 -10.94 1.25 2.11
N PRO A 56 -11.78 1.95 2.88
CA PRO A 56 -11.51 2.19 4.30
C PRO A 56 -11.49 0.92 5.12
N TYR A 57 -10.69 0.89 6.20
CA TYR A 57 -10.64 -0.23 7.14
C TYR A 57 -11.85 -0.32 8.08
N ALA A 58 -12.79 0.62 8.00
CA ALA A 58 -13.98 0.66 8.85
C ALA A 58 -14.78 -0.65 8.88
N ASN A 59 -14.89 -1.33 7.73
CA ASN A 59 -15.58 -2.62 7.67
C ASN A 59 -14.83 -3.74 8.38
N LEU A 60 -13.49 -3.73 8.40
CA LEU A 60 -12.70 -4.68 9.19
C LEU A 60 -12.95 -4.48 10.69
N GLN A 61 -13.08 -3.23 11.12
CA GLN A 61 -13.37 -2.88 12.50
C GLN A 61 -14.79 -3.25 12.90
N SER A 62 -15.78 -2.75 12.16
CA SER A 62 -17.20 -2.86 12.56
C SER A 62 -17.81 -4.24 12.34
N ARG A 63 -17.44 -4.92 11.25
CA ARG A 63 -18.03 -6.24 10.89
C ARG A 63 -17.23 -7.43 11.38
N HIS A 64 -15.91 -7.25 11.55
CA HIS A 64 -15.02 -8.36 11.90
C HIS A 64 -14.31 -8.15 13.24
N GLY A 65 -14.50 -7.02 13.92
CA GLY A 65 -13.89 -6.74 15.22
C GLY A 65 -12.36 -6.68 15.17
N VAL A 66 -11.77 -6.33 14.02
CA VAL A 66 -10.32 -6.14 13.89
C VAL A 66 -9.95 -4.79 14.52
N LYS A 67 -8.99 -4.78 15.46
CA LYS A 67 -8.44 -3.55 16.00
C LYS A 67 -7.44 -2.97 14.99
N VAL A 68 -7.72 -1.81 14.43
CA VAL A 68 -6.81 -1.12 13.50
C VAL A 68 -6.02 -0.06 14.27
N VAL A 69 -4.69 -0.18 14.25
CA VAL A 69 -3.74 0.77 14.81
C VAL A 69 -3.10 1.53 13.65
N LYS A 70 -3.40 2.82 13.56
CA LYS A 70 -2.83 3.70 12.54
C LYS A 70 -1.43 4.16 12.95
N ASP A 71 -0.44 3.34 12.64
CA ASP A 71 0.96 3.61 12.94
C ASP A 71 1.87 2.82 12.02
N MET A 72 3.15 3.17 12.00
CA MET A 72 4.20 2.42 11.32
C MET A 72 4.93 1.52 12.31
N VAL A 73 5.29 0.33 11.86
CA VAL A 73 6.15 -0.56 12.64
C VAL A 73 7.61 -0.13 12.47
N ALA A 74 8.27 0.20 13.57
CA ALA A 74 9.68 0.55 13.59
C ALA A 74 10.58 -0.70 13.66
N THR A 75 10.28 -1.62 14.59
CA THR A 75 11.04 -2.85 14.75
C THR A 75 10.15 -4.00 15.27
N ILE A 76 10.61 -5.22 15.08
CA ILE A 76 9.97 -6.43 15.60
C ILE A 76 11.01 -7.19 16.42
N ASP A 77 10.66 -7.51 17.65
CA ASP A 77 11.46 -8.38 18.54
C ASP A 77 10.78 -9.76 18.58
N PRO A 78 11.30 -10.75 17.84
CA PRO A 78 10.69 -12.08 17.78
C PRO A 78 10.89 -12.90 19.05
N GLU A 79 11.94 -12.63 19.82
CA GLU A 79 12.23 -13.35 21.07
C GLU A 79 11.24 -12.93 22.16
N LYS A 80 11.03 -11.61 22.31
CA LYS A 80 10.04 -11.05 23.24
C LYS A 80 8.61 -11.07 22.71
N ARG A 81 8.44 -11.38 21.43
CA ARG A 81 7.15 -11.31 20.71
C ARG A 81 6.46 -9.95 20.84
N VAL A 82 7.22 -8.90 20.52
CA VAL A 82 6.75 -7.52 20.60
C VAL A 82 7.01 -6.80 19.28
N VAL A 83 6.00 -6.06 18.83
CA VAL A 83 6.13 -5.10 17.73
C VAL A 83 6.26 -3.71 18.32
N LYS A 84 7.31 -2.97 17.96
CA LYS A 84 7.52 -1.57 18.36
C LYS A 84 7.02 -0.64 17.27
N LEU A 85 6.23 0.34 17.67
CA LEU A 85 5.63 1.32 16.80
C LEU A 85 6.54 2.56 16.65
N ALA A 86 6.43 3.25 15.55
CA ALA A 86 7.17 4.49 15.31
C ALA A 86 6.79 5.60 16.31
N SER A 87 5.55 5.60 16.81
CA SER A 87 5.10 6.51 17.89
C SER A 87 5.69 6.18 19.26
N GLY A 88 6.43 5.08 19.42
CA GLY A 88 7.02 4.62 20.69
C GLY A 88 6.17 3.60 21.46
N GLY A 89 4.97 3.26 20.97
CA GLY A 89 4.14 2.20 21.55
C GLY A 89 4.68 0.80 21.28
N GLU A 90 4.30 -0.16 22.14
CA GLU A 90 4.63 -1.56 21.98
C GLU A 90 3.36 -2.43 21.95
N LEU A 91 3.33 -3.41 21.07
CA LEU A 91 2.23 -4.37 20.93
C LEU A 91 2.76 -5.79 21.09
N PRO A 92 2.42 -6.51 22.15
CA PRO A 92 2.74 -7.93 22.29
C PRO A 92 1.88 -8.77 21.34
N TYR A 93 2.39 -9.97 20.98
CA TYR A 93 1.66 -10.89 20.13
C TYR A 93 1.97 -12.35 20.45
N ASP A 94 0.98 -13.22 20.25
CA ASP A 94 1.18 -14.68 20.28
C ASP A 94 1.63 -15.21 18.92
N ARG A 95 1.03 -14.64 17.87
CA ARG A 95 1.34 -14.96 16.45
C ARG A 95 1.40 -13.67 15.65
N LEU A 96 2.39 -13.59 14.75
CA LEU A 96 2.59 -12.44 13.89
C LEU A 96 2.46 -12.84 12.42
N ILE A 97 1.66 -12.06 11.68
CA ILE A 97 1.60 -12.13 10.21
C ILE A 97 2.22 -10.85 9.67
N LEU A 98 3.21 -11.00 8.80
CA LEU A 98 3.91 -9.90 8.13
C LEU A 98 3.46 -9.79 6.68
N SER A 99 2.90 -8.65 6.32
CA SER A 99 2.47 -8.32 4.96
C SER A 99 2.81 -6.86 4.63
N PRO A 100 4.09 -6.45 4.75
CA PRO A 100 4.49 -5.04 4.66
C PRO A 100 4.29 -4.45 3.26
N GLY A 101 4.07 -5.30 2.25
CA GLY A 101 3.99 -4.87 0.86
C GLY A 101 5.36 -4.58 0.26
N ILE A 102 5.37 -3.74 -0.77
CA ILE A 102 6.57 -3.32 -1.50
C ILE A 102 6.61 -1.81 -1.65
N ASP A 103 7.79 -1.27 -1.84
CA ASP A 103 8.00 0.12 -2.23
C ASP A 103 9.11 0.21 -3.30
N PHE A 104 9.33 1.41 -3.84
CA PHE A 104 10.33 1.65 -4.87
C PHE A 104 11.73 1.81 -4.29
N MET A 105 12.70 1.22 -4.96
CA MET A 105 14.13 1.42 -4.71
C MET A 105 14.65 2.49 -5.69
N TRP A 106 14.29 3.74 -5.45
CA TRP A 106 14.60 4.86 -6.35
C TRP A 106 16.08 5.05 -6.61
N GLU A 107 16.93 4.70 -5.64
CA GLU A 107 18.38 4.78 -5.72
C GLU A 107 18.98 3.82 -6.76
N THR A 108 18.24 2.79 -7.17
CA THR A 108 18.70 1.83 -8.18
C THR A 108 18.61 2.34 -9.61
N LEU A 109 17.84 3.41 -9.83
CA LEU A 109 17.71 4.06 -11.13
C LEU A 109 18.56 5.32 -11.18
N PRO A 110 19.61 5.39 -12.03
CA PRO A 110 20.44 6.57 -12.15
C PRO A 110 19.62 7.83 -12.41
N GLY A 111 19.81 8.86 -11.58
CA GLY A 111 19.11 10.13 -11.68
C GLY A 111 17.78 10.23 -10.93
N MET A 112 17.13 9.13 -10.56
CA MET A 112 15.85 9.16 -9.84
C MET A 112 15.98 9.57 -8.37
N ALA A 113 17.17 9.44 -7.79
CA ALA A 113 17.45 9.94 -6.44
C ALA A 113 17.66 11.48 -6.37
N LYS A 114 17.74 12.17 -7.52
CA LYS A 114 17.89 13.63 -7.55
C LYS A 114 16.57 14.30 -7.15
N ASP A 115 16.71 15.48 -6.53
CA ASP A 115 15.55 16.29 -6.13
C ASP A 115 14.66 16.64 -7.34
N GLY A 116 13.36 16.45 -7.17
CA GLY A 116 12.34 16.69 -8.20
C GLY A 116 12.29 15.68 -9.35
N ALA A 117 13.17 14.67 -9.39
CA ALA A 117 13.12 13.67 -10.46
C ALA A 117 11.83 12.83 -10.40
N LYS A 118 11.39 12.46 -9.22
CA LYS A 118 10.16 11.69 -8.98
C LYS A 118 8.88 12.42 -9.39
N ASP A 119 8.93 13.76 -9.43
CA ASP A 119 7.80 14.60 -9.84
C ASP A 119 7.73 14.79 -11.37
N LYS A 120 8.82 14.52 -12.06
CA LYS A 120 8.93 14.63 -13.52
C LYS A 120 8.74 13.30 -14.22
N VAL A 121 9.24 12.22 -13.63
CA VAL A 121 9.12 10.86 -14.17
C VAL A 121 8.10 10.11 -13.31
N LEU A 122 6.85 10.20 -13.72
CA LEU A 122 5.72 9.63 -12.99
C LEU A 122 5.56 8.13 -13.26
N HIS A 123 4.87 7.45 -12.37
CA HIS A 123 4.55 6.03 -12.48
C HIS A 123 3.09 5.76 -12.17
N ALA A 124 2.58 4.62 -12.68
CA ALA A 124 1.25 4.11 -12.36
C ALA A 124 1.27 2.84 -11.49
N TRP A 125 2.44 2.36 -11.09
CA TRP A 125 2.57 1.11 -10.34
C TRP A 125 1.89 1.16 -8.98
N LYS A 126 2.11 2.24 -8.23
CA LYS A 126 1.53 2.46 -6.92
C LYS A 126 0.40 3.49 -7.08
N ALA A 127 -0.86 3.04 -6.99
CA ALA A 127 -2.01 3.92 -7.18
C ALA A 127 -2.00 5.09 -6.17
N GLY A 128 -2.12 6.31 -6.67
CA GLY A 128 -2.07 7.51 -5.85
C GLY A 128 -1.98 8.79 -6.66
N ALA A 129 -1.45 9.84 -6.05
CA ALA A 129 -1.34 11.17 -6.67
C ALA A 129 -0.56 11.15 -7.99
N GLN A 130 0.53 10.39 -8.08
CA GLN A 130 1.31 10.28 -9.32
C GLN A 130 0.53 9.62 -10.46
N THR A 131 -0.35 8.67 -10.16
CA THR A 131 -1.24 8.07 -11.17
C THR A 131 -2.19 9.11 -11.76
N VAL A 132 -2.75 9.99 -10.91
CA VAL A 132 -3.62 11.08 -11.33
C VAL A 132 -2.85 12.10 -12.16
N ALA A 133 -1.65 12.49 -11.70
CA ALA A 133 -0.80 13.43 -12.43
C ALA A 133 -0.38 12.87 -13.81
N LEU A 134 -0.06 11.57 -13.90
CA LEU A 134 0.26 10.91 -15.16
C LEU A 134 -0.95 10.90 -16.11
N ARG A 135 -2.17 10.64 -15.60
CA ARG A 135 -3.40 10.77 -16.37
C ARG A 135 -3.56 12.18 -16.94
N GLN A 136 -3.35 13.21 -16.12
CA GLN A 136 -3.43 14.61 -16.56
C GLN A 136 -2.41 14.93 -17.66
N GLN A 137 -1.17 14.39 -17.55
CA GLN A 137 -0.17 14.54 -18.62
C GLN A 137 -0.63 13.89 -19.92
N LEU A 138 -1.23 12.70 -19.85
CA LEU A 138 -1.76 12.02 -21.03
C LEU A 138 -2.90 12.80 -21.69
N GLU A 139 -3.81 13.37 -20.89
CA GLU A 139 -4.93 14.16 -21.39
C GLU A 139 -4.47 15.50 -22.04
N ALA A 140 -3.38 16.08 -21.52
CA ALA A 140 -2.83 17.32 -22.03
C ALA A 140 -1.87 17.10 -23.23
N MET A 141 -1.57 15.85 -23.59
CA MET A 141 -0.62 15.56 -24.67
C MET A 141 -1.27 15.88 -26.02
N PRO A 142 -0.60 16.66 -26.92
CA PRO A 142 -1.11 16.92 -28.24
C PRO A 142 -1.13 15.64 -29.10
N ASP A 143 -2.00 15.62 -30.11
CA ASP A 143 -2.03 14.54 -31.10
C ASP A 143 -0.64 14.38 -31.78
N GLY A 144 -0.17 13.15 -31.87
CA GLY A 144 1.18 12.85 -32.36
C GLY A 144 2.29 13.02 -31.31
N GLY A 145 1.97 13.34 -30.07
CA GLY A 145 2.92 13.40 -28.97
C GLY A 145 3.59 12.05 -28.71
N VAL A 146 4.79 12.08 -28.09
CA VAL A 146 5.57 10.87 -27.78
C VAL A 146 5.37 10.48 -26.31
N TYR A 147 4.89 9.26 -26.11
CA TYR A 147 4.87 8.62 -24.79
C TYR A 147 6.05 7.64 -24.69
N ALA A 148 6.93 7.89 -23.71
CA ALA A 148 8.09 7.04 -23.47
C ALA A 148 7.86 6.21 -22.19
N LEU A 149 7.86 4.89 -22.31
CA LEU A 149 7.81 3.96 -21.18
C LEU A 149 9.18 3.34 -20.97
N SER A 150 9.80 3.67 -19.82
CA SER A 150 11.07 3.06 -19.41
C SER A 150 10.79 1.87 -18.49
N ILE A 151 11.30 0.70 -18.88
CA ILE A 151 11.16 -0.54 -18.11
C ILE A 151 12.52 -0.89 -17.53
N PRO A 152 12.64 -1.15 -16.21
CA PRO A 152 13.89 -1.59 -15.60
C PRO A 152 14.29 -2.98 -16.11
N LEU A 153 15.52 -3.40 -15.78
CA LEU A 153 16.04 -4.71 -16.15
C LEU A 153 15.11 -5.85 -15.72
N ALA A 154 15.04 -6.86 -16.57
CA ALA A 154 14.26 -8.07 -16.30
C ALA A 154 14.68 -8.78 -15.01
N PRO A 155 13.76 -9.52 -14.33
CA PRO A 155 12.43 -9.85 -14.82
C PRO A 155 11.39 -8.77 -14.49
N TYR A 156 10.82 -8.17 -15.49
CA TYR A 156 9.65 -7.31 -15.38
C TYR A 156 8.37 -8.15 -15.58
N ARG A 157 7.42 -7.97 -14.68
CA ARG A 157 6.08 -8.57 -14.78
C ARG A 157 5.00 -7.52 -14.60
#